data_9dfd8d5a6dcff0188a43f05f8f844071
#
_entry.id   9dfd8d5a6dcff0188a43f05f8f844071
#
_cell.length_a   1.000
_cell.length_b   1.000
_cell.length_c   1.000
_cell.angle_alpha   90.00
_cell.angle_beta   90.00
_cell.angle_gamma   90.00
#
_symmetry.space_group_name_H-M   'P 1'
#
loop_
_entity.id
_entity.type
_entity.pdbx_description
1 polymer ?
#
loop_
_entity_poly.entity_id
_entity_poly.type
_entity_poly.pdbx_seq_one_letter_code
_entity_poly.pdbx_strand_id
1 'polypeptide(L)'
;MLSQTCISPLFYPPSAIGFLLLDTDRSHREFSQDNGKFSMMRRVAIFAGMAASALCINGTRRSMWAEEPGHSKSDGTVVIDHLSVPLSNLLSPEARTYMIHLLVDKPFDGGPSADHDIRGYRARQDEIMRWFLDPIETRYPVKIEERTIGGVFTQIVTPTDGIADKNSDRVLLNVHGGGFVSGARTASLIESIPIASIERIKVISIDYRMGPESKFPAASEDVAAVYWQVLKDYSPQHIGLYGCSAGGMLTGMSVAWFEKHNLPNPAAIGILCASLGRMFAGDSAHVVGPLMGMQAPPAPHPGVAPPSIEFPAYLGGADPNDPLVYPINSPDLLAKFPPTLFITSTRGFEYSSAVNSCNALNHAGAVAELHVWDGLPHAFWYDSDLPESREAYEVIARFFDRYLHQ
;
A
#
# COMPACT_ATOMS: atom_id res chain seq x y z
N MET A 1 -30.73 45.34 -11.31
CA MET A 1 -31.51 45.32 -10.07
C MET A 1 -31.14 44.05 -9.33
N LEU A 2 -30.23 44.15 -8.39
CA LEU A 2 -30.32 43.95 -6.95
C LEU A 2 -30.82 42.54 -6.58
N SER A 3 -30.10 41.67 -5.82
CA SER A 3 -29.48 41.97 -4.53
C SER A 3 -28.45 40.90 -4.17
N GLN A 4 -27.37 41.38 -3.63
CA GLN A 4 -26.38 40.61 -2.83
C GLN A 4 -26.98 40.26 -1.46
N THR A 5 -26.71 39.09 -0.95
CA THR A 5 -26.82 38.80 0.48
C THR A 5 -25.52 38.21 0.98
N CYS A 6 -24.79 38.99 1.75
CA CYS A 6 -23.68 38.60 2.59
C CYS A 6 -24.17 37.76 3.75
N ILE A 7 -23.43 36.68 4.09
CA ILE A 7 -23.53 35.99 5.38
C ILE A 7 -22.16 36.05 6.05
N SER A 8 -22.13 36.68 7.22
CA SER A 8 -20.99 36.86 8.10
C SER A 8 -20.65 35.60 8.89
N PRO A 9 -19.41 35.43 9.39
CA PRO A 9 -18.99 34.28 10.15
C PRO A 9 -19.38 34.39 11.63
N LEU A 10 -19.85 33.30 12.20
CA LEU A 10 -20.13 33.14 13.62
C LEU A 10 -18.83 32.83 14.40
N PHE A 11 -18.52 33.69 15.35
CA PHE A 11 -17.52 33.52 16.41
C PHE A 11 -18.06 32.58 17.49
N TYR A 12 -17.25 31.64 17.96
CA TYR A 12 -17.43 30.94 19.22
C TYR A 12 -16.39 31.38 20.25
N PRO A 13 -16.79 31.63 21.51
CA PRO A 13 -15.86 32.01 22.56
C PRO A 13 -15.25 30.78 23.28
N PRO A 14 -14.08 30.91 23.94
CA PRO A 14 -13.43 29.85 24.67
C PRO A 14 -13.98 29.70 26.09
N SER A 15 -14.25 28.46 26.52
CA SER A 15 -14.59 28.14 27.91
C SER A 15 -13.51 27.32 28.58
N ALA A 16 -12.97 27.94 29.57
CA ALA A 16 -12.44 27.54 30.89
C ALA A 16 -11.99 26.09 31.14
N ILE A 17 -10.74 26.02 31.52
CA ILE A 17 -10.03 24.90 32.15
C ILE A 17 -10.43 24.84 33.61
N GLY A 18 -10.92 23.68 34.09
CA GLY A 18 -11.09 23.36 35.49
C GLY A 18 -10.08 22.31 35.92
N PHE A 19 -9.17 22.70 36.83
CA PHE A 19 -8.29 21.80 37.58
C PHE A 19 -9.08 21.07 38.65
N LEU A 20 -8.89 19.76 38.77
CA LEU A 20 -9.18 19.04 40.01
C LEU A 20 -7.99 18.16 40.38
N LEU A 21 -7.39 18.52 41.51
CA LEU A 21 -6.44 17.74 42.33
C LEU A 21 -7.24 16.87 43.27
N LEU A 22 -6.87 15.61 43.45
CA LEU A 22 -7.07 14.78 44.66
C LEU A 22 -6.21 13.53 44.46
N ASP A 23 -5.29 13.32 45.20
CA ASP A 23 -4.89 12.97 46.59
C ASP A 23 -4.68 11.45 46.75
N THR A 24 -3.59 11.14 47.36
CA THR A 24 -3.01 9.85 47.65
C THR A 24 -3.79 9.10 48.75
N ASP A 25 -3.85 7.77 48.72
CA ASP A 25 -3.26 6.90 49.75
C ASP A 25 -3.56 5.39 49.59
N ARG A 26 -2.50 4.58 49.79
CA ARG A 26 -2.35 3.23 50.36
C ARG A 26 -3.39 2.12 50.16
N SER A 27 -2.92 0.96 49.72
CA SER A 27 -2.63 -0.19 50.64
C SER A 27 -2.14 -1.45 49.88
N HIS A 28 -1.19 -2.10 50.53
CA HIS A 28 -0.56 -3.39 50.23
C HIS A 28 -1.55 -4.57 50.13
N ARG A 29 -1.25 -5.53 49.22
CA ARG A 29 -1.12 -6.96 49.60
C ARG A 29 -0.36 -7.75 48.55
N GLU A 30 0.58 -8.53 49.05
CA GLU A 30 1.41 -9.56 48.40
C GLU A 30 0.57 -10.76 47.95
N PHE A 31 0.98 -11.47 46.91
CA PHE A 31 1.42 -12.87 46.94
C PHE A 31 1.75 -13.40 45.52
N SER A 32 2.98 -13.84 45.41
CA SER A 32 3.51 -15.14 44.95
C SER A 32 3.61 -15.41 43.44
N GLN A 33 4.86 -15.34 43.01
CA GLN A 33 5.71 -16.25 42.20
C GLN A 33 5.00 -17.25 41.26
N ASP A 34 5.35 -17.22 39.95
CA ASP A 34 6.35 -18.16 39.45
C ASP A 34 6.87 -17.79 38.05
N ASN A 35 8.13 -17.99 37.89
CA ASN A 35 9.12 -18.07 36.88
C ASN A 35 8.76 -18.05 35.36
N GLY A 36 9.41 -17.12 34.65
CA GLY A 36 9.67 -17.21 33.21
C GLY A 36 10.56 -16.06 32.73
N LYS A 37 11.86 -16.23 32.81
CA LYS A 37 12.93 -15.29 32.47
C LYS A 37 12.74 -14.61 31.11
N PHE A 38 12.81 -13.28 31.09
CA PHE A 38 13.76 -12.55 30.25
C PHE A 38 14.03 -11.17 30.87
N SER A 39 15.31 -10.97 31.15
CA SER A 39 15.92 -9.76 31.69
C SER A 39 15.95 -8.66 30.64
N MET A 40 15.49 -7.46 30.98
CA MET A 40 16.02 -6.26 30.36
C MET A 40 16.08 -5.09 31.35
N MET A 41 17.29 -4.61 31.53
CA MET A 41 17.67 -3.61 32.49
C MET A 41 17.02 -2.24 32.23
N ARG A 42 16.39 -1.74 33.28
CA ARG A 42 16.09 -0.32 33.46
C ARG A 42 17.36 0.43 33.88
N ARG A 43 17.61 1.59 33.29
CA ARG A 43 18.29 2.70 33.98
C ARG A 43 17.51 3.99 33.77
N VAL A 44 16.89 4.40 34.87
CA VAL A 44 16.32 5.73 35.09
C VAL A 44 17.45 6.64 35.55
N ALA A 45 17.55 7.82 34.99
CA ALA A 45 18.25 8.93 35.62
C ALA A 45 17.38 10.19 35.55
N ILE A 46 16.92 10.57 36.71
CA ILE A 46 16.23 11.84 37.03
C ILE A 46 17.32 12.90 37.24
N PHE A 47 17.19 14.05 36.60
CA PHE A 47 17.76 15.30 37.12
C PHE A 47 16.77 16.44 36.94
N ALA A 48 16.27 16.91 38.06
CA ALA A 48 15.59 18.19 38.21
C ALA A 48 16.61 19.27 38.54
N GLY A 49 16.37 20.49 38.10
CA GLY A 49 17.18 21.65 38.53
C GLY A 49 16.68 22.95 37.89
N MET A 50 15.93 23.70 38.68
CA MET A 50 15.53 25.08 38.45
C MET A 50 16.73 26.03 38.33
N ALA A 51 16.64 27.06 37.51
CA ALA A 51 16.88 28.45 37.93
C ALA A 51 16.51 29.42 36.81
N ALA A 52 15.56 30.31 37.09
CA ALA A 52 15.31 31.52 36.35
C ALA A 52 16.39 32.55 36.66
N SER A 53 16.92 33.21 35.63
CA SER A 53 17.55 34.51 35.76
C SER A 53 17.43 35.27 34.43
N ALA A 54 16.67 36.35 34.47
CA ALA A 54 16.56 37.30 33.38
C ALA A 54 17.89 38.06 33.23
N LEU A 55 18.44 38.03 32.03
CA LEU A 55 19.38 39.05 31.56
C LEU A 55 18.98 39.49 30.15
N CYS A 56 18.51 40.74 30.07
CA CYS A 56 18.37 41.44 28.81
C CYS A 56 19.74 41.68 28.20
N ILE A 57 20.05 41.03 27.09
CA ILE A 57 21.14 41.44 26.21
C ILE A 57 20.53 41.54 24.82
N ASN A 58 20.59 42.74 24.24
CA ASN A 58 20.30 43.02 22.85
C ASN A 58 21.21 42.15 21.96
N GLY A 59 20.67 41.07 21.48
CA GLY A 59 21.27 40.21 20.48
C GLY A 59 20.17 39.83 19.49
N THR A 60 20.37 40.16 18.26
CA THR A 60 19.56 39.80 17.11
C THR A 60 18.94 38.42 17.29
N ARG A 61 17.61 38.36 17.37
CA ARG A 61 16.85 37.11 17.26
C ARG A 61 17.18 36.48 15.89
N ARG A 62 18.17 35.64 15.83
CA ARG A 62 18.22 34.64 14.77
C ARG A 62 16.97 33.80 14.96
N SER A 63 16.04 33.90 14.03
CA SER A 63 14.88 33.03 13.99
C SER A 63 15.38 31.60 13.97
N MET A 64 14.86 30.74 14.83
CA MET A 64 15.15 29.31 14.89
C MET A 64 14.69 28.56 13.60
N TRP A 65 14.39 29.30 12.54
CA TRP A 65 13.86 28.84 11.26
C TRP A 65 14.65 29.32 10.04
N ALA A 66 15.88 29.81 10.23
CA ALA A 66 16.72 30.31 9.13
C ALA A 66 17.90 29.35 8.91
N GLU A 67 17.62 28.13 8.51
CA GLU A 67 18.47 27.44 7.57
C GLU A 67 18.21 28.05 6.19
N GLU A 68 19.23 28.21 5.39
CA GLU A 68 19.17 28.80 4.04
C GLU A 68 17.99 28.18 3.28
N PRO A 69 17.07 28.96 2.71
CA PRO A 69 15.97 28.40 1.94
C PRO A 69 16.57 27.60 0.79
N GLY A 70 16.00 26.41 0.54
CA GLY A 70 16.40 25.60 -0.60
C GLY A 70 16.50 26.44 -1.87
N HIS A 71 17.52 26.24 -2.67
CA HIS A 71 17.68 26.99 -3.92
C HIS A 71 17.01 26.25 -5.08
N SER A 72 16.35 27.01 -5.94
CA SER A 72 15.71 26.49 -7.15
C SER A 72 16.65 26.62 -8.35
N LYS A 73 16.73 25.55 -9.16
CA LYS A 73 17.42 25.57 -10.46
C LYS A 73 16.50 26.13 -11.55
N SER A 74 17.08 26.45 -12.69
CA SER A 74 16.33 27.00 -13.84
C SER A 74 15.30 26.03 -14.44
N ASP A 75 15.45 24.72 -14.19
CA ASP A 75 14.53 23.66 -14.59
C ASP A 75 13.38 23.41 -13.59
N GLY A 76 13.30 24.21 -12.51
CA GLY A 76 12.31 24.06 -11.45
C GLY A 76 12.71 23.07 -10.35
N THR A 77 13.89 22.43 -10.44
CA THR A 77 14.37 21.55 -9.36
C THR A 77 14.63 22.37 -8.10
N VAL A 78 14.07 21.93 -6.96
CA VAL A 78 14.35 22.49 -5.63
C VAL A 78 15.38 21.60 -4.94
N VAL A 79 16.47 22.19 -4.49
CA VAL A 79 17.50 21.50 -3.69
C VAL A 79 17.31 21.92 -2.24
N ILE A 80 17.10 20.95 -1.35
CA ILE A 80 16.93 21.17 0.08
C ILE A 80 18.07 20.41 0.79
N ASP A 81 19.02 21.17 1.30
CA ASP A 81 20.13 20.61 2.07
C ASP A 81 19.70 20.40 3.53
N HIS A 82 20.14 19.29 4.10
CA HIS A 82 19.97 18.99 5.56
C HIS A 82 18.52 18.99 6.05
N LEU A 83 17.54 18.62 5.19
CA LEU A 83 16.16 18.46 5.60
C LEU A 83 16.01 17.28 6.57
N SER A 84 15.54 17.55 7.79
CA SER A 84 15.13 16.53 8.76
C SER A 84 13.61 16.41 8.76
N VAL A 85 13.09 15.23 8.41
CA VAL A 85 11.66 14.97 8.38
C VAL A 85 11.29 14.01 9.51
N PRO A 86 10.56 14.47 10.53
CA PRO A 86 10.08 13.58 11.58
C PRO A 86 9.05 12.58 11.05
N LEU A 87 8.79 11.53 11.82
CA LEU A 87 7.62 10.69 11.55
C LEU A 87 6.34 11.51 11.66
N SER A 88 5.36 11.17 10.81
CA SER A 88 4.03 11.78 10.86
C SER A 88 3.43 11.69 12.25
N ASN A 89 2.77 12.74 12.70
CA ASN A 89 2.01 12.79 13.95
C ASN A 89 0.59 12.22 13.80
N LEU A 90 0.21 11.80 12.61
CA LEU A 90 -1.07 11.16 12.30
C LEU A 90 -1.01 9.63 12.41
N LEU A 91 0.19 9.05 12.58
CA LEU A 91 0.37 7.61 12.78
C LEU A 91 -0.20 7.17 14.13
N SER A 92 -0.85 6.00 14.15
CA SER A 92 -1.16 5.32 15.42
C SER A 92 0.12 5.00 16.21
N PRO A 93 0.04 4.74 17.52
CA PRO A 93 1.20 4.31 18.30
C PRO A 93 1.87 3.05 17.72
N GLU A 94 1.08 2.10 17.23
CA GLU A 94 1.53 0.86 16.60
C GLU A 94 2.26 1.15 15.29
N ALA A 95 1.66 1.95 14.42
CA ALA A 95 2.28 2.34 13.15
C ALA A 95 3.55 3.16 13.36
N ARG A 96 3.59 4.00 14.39
CA ARG A 96 4.81 4.72 14.76
C ARG A 96 5.92 3.76 15.19
N THR A 97 5.60 2.75 15.99
CA THR A 97 6.56 1.72 16.43
C THR A 97 7.07 0.91 15.24
N TYR A 98 6.17 0.50 14.36
CA TYR A 98 6.51 -0.19 13.12
C TYR A 98 7.45 0.63 12.24
N MET A 99 7.16 1.91 12.03
CA MET A 99 8.02 2.80 11.23
C MET A 99 9.41 3.01 11.85
N ILE A 100 9.50 3.10 13.19
CA ILE A 100 10.79 3.17 13.87
C ILE A 100 11.58 1.88 13.63
N HIS A 101 10.94 0.71 13.78
CA HIS A 101 11.57 -0.57 13.51
C HIS A 101 12.08 -0.67 12.06
N LEU A 102 11.29 -0.27 11.09
CA LEU A 102 11.71 -0.27 9.67
C LEU A 102 12.90 0.64 9.40
N LEU A 103 12.90 1.85 9.98
CA LEU A 103 13.90 2.87 9.66
C LEU A 103 15.21 2.69 10.45
N VAL A 104 15.15 2.17 11.66
CA VAL A 104 16.30 2.05 12.55
C VAL A 104 16.91 0.66 12.49
N ASP A 105 16.09 -0.38 12.63
CA ASP A 105 16.57 -1.77 12.70
C ASP A 105 16.74 -2.40 11.32
N LYS A 106 16.06 -1.86 10.29
CA LYS A 106 16.16 -2.29 8.88
C LYS A 106 16.05 -3.82 8.71
N PRO A 107 14.99 -4.45 9.24
CA PRO A 107 14.92 -5.91 9.35
C PRO A 107 14.90 -6.63 8.01
N PHE A 108 14.57 -5.92 6.94
CA PHE A 108 14.42 -6.46 5.59
C PHE A 108 15.59 -6.14 4.66
N ASP A 109 16.62 -5.45 5.17
CA ASP A 109 17.81 -5.11 4.39
C ASP A 109 18.67 -6.35 4.12
N GLY A 110 19.36 -6.32 2.97
CA GLY A 110 20.30 -7.35 2.56
C GLY A 110 19.65 -8.53 1.84
N GLY A 111 20.49 -9.44 1.40
CA GLY A 111 20.11 -10.64 0.64
C GLY A 111 20.53 -10.57 -0.82
N PRO A 112 20.34 -11.68 -1.58
CA PRO A 112 20.73 -11.78 -2.98
C PRO A 112 19.86 -10.88 -3.87
N SER A 113 20.45 -10.41 -4.99
CA SER A 113 19.74 -9.64 -6.01
C SER A 113 19.01 -10.58 -6.98
N ALA A 114 17.80 -10.21 -7.39
CA ALA A 114 17.01 -10.97 -8.37
C ALA A 114 17.71 -11.13 -9.73
N ASP A 115 18.54 -10.16 -10.13
CA ASP A 115 19.28 -10.19 -11.41
C ASP A 115 20.42 -11.21 -11.41
N HIS A 116 20.94 -11.56 -10.24
CA HIS A 116 22.11 -12.43 -10.10
C HIS A 116 21.75 -13.81 -9.54
N ASP A 117 20.79 -13.89 -8.64
CA ASP A 117 20.32 -15.14 -8.02
C ASP A 117 18.82 -15.06 -7.73
N ILE A 118 18.00 -15.36 -8.71
CA ILE A 118 16.55 -15.32 -8.58
C ILE A 118 16.03 -16.32 -7.54
N ARG A 119 16.68 -17.49 -7.36
CA ARG A 119 16.22 -18.48 -6.38
C ARG A 119 16.51 -18.01 -4.95
N GLY A 120 17.73 -17.54 -4.70
CA GLY A 120 18.08 -16.96 -3.41
C GLY A 120 17.26 -15.72 -3.09
N TYR A 121 17.02 -14.85 -4.10
CA TYR A 121 16.13 -13.70 -3.95
C TYR A 121 14.71 -14.12 -3.51
N ARG A 122 14.08 -15.07 -4.22
CA ARG A 122 12.74 -15.60 -3.86
C ARG A 122 12.71 -16.18 -2.47
N ALA A 123 13.71 -17.01 -2.12
CA ALA A 123 13.79 -17.58 -0.77
C ALA A 123 13.86 -16.49 0.32
N ARG A 124 14.65 -15.43 0.08
CA ARG A 124 14.72 -14.29 1.01
C ARG A 124 13.41 -13.51 1.06
N GLN A 125 12.75 -13.29 -0.08
CA GLN A 125 11.44 -12.64 -0.11
C GLN A 125 10.38 -13.46 0.64
N ASP A 126 10.37 -14.78 0.46
CA ASP A 126 9.44 -15.67 1.17
C ASP A 126 9.67 -15.63 2.69
N GLU A 127 10.93 -15.56 3.15
CA GLU A 127 11.28 -15.38 4.57
C GLU A 127 10.72 -14.04 5.10
N ILE A 128 10.90 -12.95 4.37
CA ILE A 128 10.34 -11.63 4.73
C ILE A 128 8.82 -11.68 4.76
N MET A 129 8.18 -12.28 3.75
CA MET A 129 6.73 -12.39 3.69
C MET A 129 6.16 -13.23 4.83
N ARG A 130 6.88 -14.27 5.30
CA ARG A 130 6.48 -15.06 6.47
C ARG A 130 6.33 -14.22 7.72
N TRP A 131 7.16 -13.21 7.93
CA TRP A 131 7.03 -12.30 9.07
C TRP A 131 5.66 -11.62 9.11
N PHE A 132 5.07 -11.29 7.96
CA PHE A 132 3.72 -10.74 7.85
C PHE A 132 2.64 -11.82 7.84
N LEU A 133 2.89 -12.97 7.20
CA LEU A 133 1.89 -14.00 7.00
C LEU A 133 1.53 -14.76 8.29
N ASP A 134 2.52 -15.09 9.13
CA ASP A 134 2.30 -15.88 10.34
C ASP A 134 1.28 -15.23 11.31
N PRO A 135 1.31 -13.91 11.60
CA PRO A 135 0.27 -13.23 12.37
C PRO A 135 -1.11 -13.25 11.68
N ILE A 136 -1.13 -13.15 10.34
CA ILE A 136 -2.36 -13.16 9.55
C ILE A 136 -3.04 -14.52 9.64
N GLU A 137 -2.32 -15.62 9.46
CA GLU A 137 -2.84 -17.00 9.57
C GLU A 137 -3.43 -17.27 10.97
N THR A 138 -2.85 -16.66 12.01
CA THR A 138 -3.35 -16.78 13.37
C THR A 138 -4.63 -15.97 13.62
N ARG A 139 -4.71 -14.76 13.03
CA ARG A 139 -5.81 -13.81 13.28
C ARG A 139 -7.03 -14.06 12.43
N TYR A 140 -6.86 -14.50 11.20
CA TYR A 140 -7.92 -14.63 10.20
C TYR A 140 -8.10 -16.10 9.79
N PRO A 141 -8.99 -16.85 10.45
CA PRO A 141 -9.15 -18.27 10.19
C PRO A 141 -9.78 -18.55 8.82
N VAL A 142 -9.06 -19.25 7.98
CA VAL A 142 -9.48 -19.65 6.63
C VAL A 142 -9.11 -21.10 6.33
N LYS A 143 -9.73 -21.66 5.29
CA LYS A 143 -9.31 -22.90 4.62
C LYS A 143 -8.67 -22.54 3.30
N ILE A 144 -7.55 -23.15 3.00
CA ILE A 144 -6.82 -22.97 1.73
C ILE A 144 -6.85 -24.28 0.98
N GLU A 145 -7.31 -24.25 -0.27
CA GLU A 145 -7.34 -25.39 -1.18
C GLU A 145 -6.52 -25.06 -2.43
N GLU A 146 -5.58 -25.92 -2.77
CA GLU A 146 -4.79 -25.77 -4.00
C GLU A 146 -5.51 -26.41 -5.18
N ARG A 147 -5.62 -25.66 -6.29
CA ARG A 147 -6.22 -26.12 -7.55
C ARG A 147 -5.48 -25.58 -8.75
N THR A 148 -5.62 -26.30 -9.85
CA THR A 148 -5.25 -25.77 -11.18
C THR A 148 -6.53 -25.34 -11.91
N ILE A 149 -6.63 -24.03 -12.23
CA ILE A 149 -7.75 -23.42 -12.96
C ILE A 149 -7.21 -22.85 -14.26
N GLY A 150 -7.77 -23.23 -15.40
CA GLY A 150 -7.30 -22.74 -16.70
C GLY A 150 -5.84 -23.09 -17.02
N GLY A 151 -5.29 -24.14 -16.40
CA GLY A 151 -3.88 -24.52 -16.53
C GLY A 151 -2.92 -23.77 -15.58
N VAL A 152 -3.44 -22.85 -14.76
CA VAL A 152 -2.67 -22.04 -13.81
C VAL A 152 -2.89 -22.55 -12.39
N PHE A 153 -1.83 -22.64 -11.59
CA PHE A 153 -1.94 -22.98 -10.17
C PHE A 153 -2.65 -21.84 -9.43
N THR A 154 -3.57 -22.20 -8.54
CA THR A 154 -4.34 -21.24 -7.76
C THR A 154 -4.49 -21.74 -6.32
N GLN A 155 -4.63 -20.82 -5.39
CA GLN A 155 -5.02 -21.10 -4.00
C GLN A 155 -6.42 -20.51 -3.77
N ILE A 156 -7.39 -21.37 -3.42
CA ILE A 156 -8.74 -20.99 -3.07
C ILE A 156 -8.80 -20.78 -1.56
N VAL A 157 -8.99 -19.54 -1.15
CA VAL A 157 -9.07 -19.12 0.26
C VAL A 157 -10.53 -18.92 0.62
N THR A 158 -11.03 -19.66 1.61
CA THR A 158 -12.41 -19.58 2.09
C THR A 158 -12.45 -19.40 3.60
N PRO A 159 -13.34 -18.55 4.13
CA PRO A 159 -13.47 -18.36 5.58
C PRO A 159 -13.94 -19.65 6.26
N THR A 160 -13.37 -19.97 7.44
CA THR A 160 -13.79 -21.15 8.23
C THR A 160 -15.22 -21.06 8.73
N ASP A 161 -15.71 -19.84 8.99
CA ASP A 161 -17.07 -19.56 9.43
C ASP A 161 -18.11 -19.61 8.30
N GLY A 162 -17.66 -20.05 7.10
CA GLY A 162 -18.47 -20.15 5.89
C GLY A 162 -18.61 -18.81 5.16
N ILE A 163 -18.94 -18.92 3.88
CA ILE A 163 -19.23 -17.78 3.00
C ILE A 163 -20.52 -17.12 3.49
N ALA A 164 -20.56 -15.79 3.55
CA ALA A 164 -21.78 -15.06 3.89
C ALA A 164 -22.85 -15.24 2.80
N ASP A 165 -24.13 -15.22 3.16
CA ASP A 165 -25.25 -15.42 2.23
C ASP A 165 -25.17 -14.45 1.06
N LYS A 166 -24.84 -13.17 1.31
CA LYS A 166 -24.64 -12.12 0.28
C LYS A 166 -23.51 -12.43 -0.72
N ASN A 167 -22.60 -13.31 -0.34
CA ASN A 167 -21.41 -13.68 -1.12
C ASN A 167 -21.46 -15.09 -1.71
N SER A 168 -22.63 -15.76 -1.62
CA SER A 168 -22.80 -17.14 -2.07
C SER A 168 -22.51 -17.33 -3.57
N ASP A 169 -22.76 -16.32 -4.36
CA ASP A 169 -22.54 -16.26 -5.81
C ASP A 169 -21.47 -15.23 -6.24
N ARG A 170 -20.68 -14.71 -5.27
CA ARG A 170 -19.60 -13.74 -5.51
C ARG A 170 -18.23 -14.38 -5.31
N VAL A 171 -17.24 -13.86 -6.01
CA VAL A 171 -15.85 -14.29 -5.89
C VAL A 171 -14.90 -13.14 -6.14
N LEU A 172 -13.81 -13.12 -5.38
CA LEU A 172 -12.68 -12.23 -5.65
C LEU A 172 -11.52 -13.02 -6.26
N LEU A 173 -10.88 -12.44 -7.25
CA LEU A 173 -9.62 -12.91 -7.81
C LEU A 173 -8.50 -12.03 -7.28
N ASN A 174 -7.45 -12.65 -6.75
CA ASN A 174 -6.25 -11.95 -6.31
C ASN A 174 -5.09 -12.24 -7.24
N VAL A 175 -4.33 -11.21 -7.59
CA VAL A 175 -3.06 -11.27 -8.31
C VAL A 175 -2.00 -10.59 -7.45
N HIS A 176 -1.06 -11.38 -6.94
CA HIS A 176 -0.15 -10.97 -5.87
C HIS A 176 0.92 -9.97 -6.29
N GLY A 177 1.45 -9.23 -5.30
CA GLY A 177 2.64 -8.40 -5.43
C GLY A 177 3.93 -9.20 -5.55
N GLY A 178 5.06 -8.48 -5.55
CA GLY A 178 6.39 -9.09 -5.59
C GLY A 178 7.21 -8.76 -6.84
N GLY A 179 6.99 -7.59 -7.46
CA GLY A 179 7.80 -7.07 -8.56
C GLY A 179 7.77 -7.93 -9.83
N PHE A 180 6.73 -8.74 -10.03
CA PHE A 180 6.61 -9.77 -11.08
C PHE A 180 7.69 -10.87 -11.03
N VAL A 181 8.40 -11.04 -9.93
CA VAL A 181 9.49 -12.02 -9.79
C VAL A 181 9.38 -12.90 -8.55
N SER A 182 8.54 -12.54 -7.58
CA SER A 182 8.36 -13.25 -6.31
C SER A 182 6.94 -13.10 -5.77
N GLY A 183 6.65 -13.64 -4.57
CA GLY A 183 5.41 -13.42 -3.83
C GLY A 183 4.34 -14.51 -4.02
N ALA A 184 4.51 -15.43 -4.96
CA ALA A 184 3.64 -16.59 -5.09
C ALA A 184 3.57 -17.38 -3.78
N ARG A 185 2.35 -17.73 -3.34
CA ARG A 185 2.09 -18.56 -2.13
C ARG A 185 2.50 -17.94 -0.79
N THR A 186 3.01 -16.70 -0.79
CA THR A 186 3.32 -15.93 0.41
C THR A 186 2.61 -14.57 0.37
N ALA A 187 3.05 -13.62 -0.46
CA ALA A 187 2.34 -12.35 -0.63
C ALA A 187 0.87 -12.57 -1.06
N SER A 188 0.62 -13.56 -1.93
CA SER A 188 -0.73 -13.97 -2.33
C SER A 188 -1.65 -14.30 -1.14
N LEU A 189 -1.13 -14.98 -0.12
CA LEU A 189 -1.89 -15.32 1.09
C LEU A 189 -2.05 -14.12 2.03
N ILE A 190 -1.03 -13.27 2.15
CA ILE A 190 -1.12 -12.01 2.90
C ILE A 190 -2.26 -11.14 2.34
N GLU A 191 -2.37 -11.07 1.03
CA GLU A 191 -3.40 -10.29 0.35
C GLU A 191 -4.80 -10.94 0.40
N SER A 192 -4.88 -12.27 0.44
CA SER A 192 -6.14 -13.00 0.30
C SER A 192 -6.80 -13.34 1.64
N ILE A 193 -6.03 -13.74 2.64
CA ILE A 193 -6.57 -14.28 3.91
C ILE A 193 -7.41 -13.24 4.67
N PRO A 194 -6.93 -12.00 4.92
CA PRO A 194 -7.73 -11.03 5.67
C PRO A 194 -9.03 -10.69 4.96
N ILE A 195 -8.98 -10.51 3.64
CA ILE A 195 -10.15 -10.14 2.83
C ILE A 195 -11.17 -11.29 2.81
N ALA A 196 -10.71 -12.53 2.59
CA ALA A 196 -11.59 -13.71 2.63
C ALA A 196 -12.29 -13.85 3.98
N SER A 197 -11.56 -13.67 5.07
CA SER A 197 -12.08 -13.82 6.44
C SER A 197 -13.05 -12.69 6.82
N ILE A 198 -12.68 -11.43 6.59
CA ILE A 198 -13.46 -10.24 7.00
C ILE A 198 -14.76 -10.16 6.22
N GLU A 199 -14.67 -10.27 4.88
CA GLU A 199 -15.86 -10.23 4.01
C GLU A 199 -16.67 -11.50 4.01
N ARG A 200 -16.12 -12.59 4.53
CA ARG A 200 -16.70 -13.92 4.39
C ARG A 200 -17.02 -14.25 2.93
N ILE A 201 -16.01 -14.04 2.07
CA ILE A 201 -16.07 -14.26 0.63
C ILE A 201 -15.00 -15.25 0.19
N LYS A 202 -15.22 -15.95 -0.92
CA LYS A 202 -14.22 -16.78 -1.56
C LYS A 202 -13.21 -15.89 -2.30
N VAL A 203 -11.91 -16.12 -2.08
CA VAL A 203 -10.84 -15.49 -2.86
C VAL A 203 -10.07 -16.59 -3.59
N ILE A 204 -9.85 -16.41 -4.89
CA ILE A 204 -9.00 -17.26 -5.73
C ILE A 204 -7.73 -16.48 -6.00
N SER A 205 -6.62 -16.89 -5.40
CA SER A 205 -5.31 -16.29 -5.60
C SER A 205 -4.57 -17.00 -6.73
N ILE A 206 -4.11 -16.24 -7.71
CA ILE A 206 -3.55 -16.72 -8.98
C ILE A 206 -2.03 -16.68 -8.92
N ASP A 207 -1.38 -17.84 -9.03
CA ASP A 207 0.08 -18.01 -9.14
C ASP A 207 0.47 -17.85 -10.62
N TYR A 208 0.50 -16.61 -11.09
CA TYR A 208 0.78 -16.26 -12.48
C TYR A 208 2.27 -16.42 -12.83
N ARG A 209 2.59 -16.65 -14.10
CA ARG A 209 3.95 -16.75 -14.61
C ARG A 209 4.74 -15.47 -14.41
N MET A 210 5.90 -15.58 -13.78
CA MET A 210 6.76 -14.47 -13.38
C MET A 210 8.05 -14.41 -14.20
N GLY A 211 8.71 -13.27 -14.15
CA GLY A 211 10.09 -13.10 -14.60
C GLY A 211 11.11 -13.74 -13.64
N PRO A 212 12.32 -14.00 -14.07
CA PRO A 212 12.81 -13.82 -15.45
C PRO A 212 12.42 -14.95 -16.42
N GLU A 213 11.82 -16.06 -15.92
CA GLU A 213 11.47 -17.24 -16.70
C GLU A 213 10.40 -16.95 -17.76
N SER A 214 9.53 -16.00 -17.48
CA SER A 214 8.49 -15.54 -18.39
C SER A 214 8.53 -14.03 -18.53
N LYS A 215 8.04 -13.55 -19.66
CA LYS A 215 7.96 -12.12 -19.99
C LYS A 215 6.51 -11.75 -20.28
N PHE A 216 6.23 -10.44 -20.21
CA PHE A 216 4.97 -9.90 -20.72
C PHE A 216 4.67 -10.45 -22.13
N PRO A 217 3.42 -10.92 -22.41
CA PRO A 217 2.21 -10.77 -21.60
C PRO A 217 1.83 -12.01 -20.74
N ALA A 218 2.74 -12.94 -20.44
CA ALA A 218 2.45 -14.24 -19.84
C ALA A 218 1.53 -14.19 -18.61
N ALA A 219 1.74 -13.24 -17.69
CA ALA A 219 0.89 -13.11 -16.50
C ALA A 219 -0.55 -12.67 -16.87
N SER A 220 -0.71 -11.75 -17.82
CA SER A 220 -2.03 -11.34 -18.29
C SER A 220 -2.79 -12.49 -18.95
N GLU A 221 -2.09 -13.35 -19.70
CA GLU A 221 -2.65 -14.58 -20.28
C GLU A 221 -3.11 -15.55 -19.18
N ASP A 222 -2.31 -15.74 -18.12
CA ASP A 222 -2.65 -16.63 -17.01
C ASP A 222 -3.88 -16.12 -16.25
N VAL A 223 -3.94 -14.81 -15.96
CA VAL A 223 -5.12 -14.21 -15.33
C VAL A 223 -6.35 -14.38 -16.21
N ALA A 224 -6.23 -14.14 -17.51
CA ALA A 224 -7.33 -14.34 -18.45
C ALA A 224 -7.79 -15.82 -18.54
N ALA A 225 -6.86 -16.77 -18.49
CA ALA A 225 -7.18 -18.19 -18.49
C ALA A 225 -7.96 -18.62 -17.24
N VAL A 226 -7.57 -18.13 -16.07
CA VAL A 226 -8.31 -18.37 -14.81
C VAL A 226 -9.68 -17.67 -14.88
N TYR A 227 -9.70 -16.40 -15.26
CA TYR A 227 -10.92 -15.60 -15.36
C TYR A 227 -11.96 -16.26 -16.28
N TRP A 228 -11.53 -16.74 -17.45
CA TRP A 228 -12.39 -17.46 -18.39
C TRP A 228 -13.04 -18.72 -17.79
N GLN A 229 -12.32 -19.45 -16.92
CA GLN A 229 -12.92 -20.60 -16.23
C GLN A 229 -13.90 -20.15 -15.15
N VAL A 230 -13.57 -19.10 -14.41
CA VAL A 230 -14.44 -18.54 -13.35
C VAL A 230 -15.74 -18.00 -13.92
N LEU A 231 -15.73 -17.43 -15.12
CA LEU A 231 -16.93 -16.98 -15.84
C LEU A 231 -17.94 -18.09 -16.16
N LYS A 232 -17.58 -19.37 -16.05
CA LYS A 232 -18.52 -20.48 -16.21
C LYS A 232 -19.42 -20.68 -15.01
N ASP A 233 -18.93 -20.28 -13.83
CA ASP A 233 -19.61 -20.48 -12.56
C ASP A 233 -20.14 -19.15 -11.96
N TYR A 234 -19.56 -18.01 -12.36
CA TYR A 234 -19.88 -16.67 -11.84
C TYR A 234 -20.16 -15.70 -12.97
N SER A 235 -21.19 -14.89 -12.82
CA SER A 235 -21.44 -13.74 -13.71
C SER A 235 -20.33 -12.69 -13.55
N PRO A 236 -19.95 -11.95 -14.59
CA PRO A 236 -18.96 -10.86 -14.47
C PRO A 236 -19.29 -9.85 -13.37
N GLN A 237 -20.58 -9.59 -13.13
CA GLN A 237 -21.08 -8.66 -12.12
C GLN A 237 -20.87 -9.16 -10.69
N HIS A 238 -20.49 -10.42 -10.52
CA HIS A 238 -20.21 -11.07 -9.22
C HIS A 238 -18.73 -11.35 -9.02
N ILE A 239 -17.87 -10.88 -9.93
CA ILE A 239 -16.42 -11.08 -9.87
C ILE A 239 -15.73 -9.75 -9.58
N GLY A 240 -14.90 -9.73 -8.55
CA GLY A 240 -13.91 -8.66 -8.33
C GLY A 240 -12.50 -9.15 -8.64
N LEU A 241 -11.62 -8.25 -9.09
CA LEU A 241 -10.20 -8.53 -9.34
C LEU A 241 -9.35 -7.50 -8.60
N TYR A 242 -8.35 -7.93 -7.84
CA TYR A 242 -7.47 -7.01 -7.14
C TYR A 242 -6.05 -7.55 -6.96
N GLY A 243 -5.14 -6.65 -6.66
CA GLY A 243 -3.77 -7.01 -6.30
C GLY A 243 -2.98 -5.83 -5.77
N CYS A 244 -1.85 -6.12 -5.15
CA CYS A 244 -0.95 -5.15 -4.58
C CYS A 244 0.33 -5.01 -5.41
N SER A 245 0.90 -3.79 -5.48
CA SER A 245 2.20 -3.58 -6.12
C SER A 245 2.20 -4.06 -7.59
N ALA A 246 3.11 -4.95 -7.96
CA ALA A 246 3.10 -5.60 -9.29
C ALA A 246 1.75 -6.26 -9.62
N GLY A 247 1.07 -6.84 -8.60
CA GLY A 247 -0.29 -7.38 -8.76
C GLY A 247 -1.33 -6.30 -9.04
N GLY A 248 -1.21 -5.13 -8.44
CA GLY A 248 -2.08 -3.99 -8.75
C GLY A 248 -1.88 -3.49 -10.19
N MET A 249 -0.63 -3.43 -10.67
CA MET A 249 -0.35 -3.17 -12.09
C MET A 249 -0.96 -4.27 -12.98
N LEU A 250 -0.75 -5.55 -12.61
CA LEU A 250 -1.30 -6.69 -13.36
C LEU A 250 -2.84 -6.67 -13.39
N THR A 251 -3.49 -6.19 -12.34
CA THR A 251 -4.94 -5.97 -12.31
C THR A 251 -5.36 -5.03 -13.45
N GLY A 252 -4.72 -3.88 -13.59
CA GLY A 252 -4.98 -2.95 -14.69
C GLY A 252 -4.61 -3.52 -16.07
N MET A 253 -3.46 -4.19 -16.17
CA MET A 253 -3.03 -4.87 -17.41
C MET A 253 -4.01 -5.98 -17.80
N SER A 254 -4.60 -6.68 -16.85
CA SER A 254 -5.58 -7.73 -17.10
C SER A 254 -6.89 -7.17 -17.66
N VAL A 255 -7.38 -6.03 -17.15
CA VAL A 255 -8.55 -5.35 -17.72
C VAL A 255 -8.27 -4.92 -19.18
N ALA A 256 -7.09 -4.34 -19.44
CA ALA A 256 -6.67 -4.00 -20.80
C ALA A 256 -6.61 -5.23 -21.71
N TRP A 257 -6.13 -6.35 -21.18
CA TRP A 257 -6.09 -7.64 -21.88
C TRP A 257 -7.50 -8.18 -22.18
N PHE A 258 -8.43 -8.09 -21.21
CA PHE A 258 -9.82 -8.52 -21.37
C PHE A 258 -10.50 -7.71 -22.48
N GLU A 259 -10.36 -6.39 -22.47
CA GLU A 259 -10.90 -5.51 -23.51
C GLU A 259 -10.36 -5.86 -24.89
N LYS A 260 -9.06 -6.09 -25.03
CA LYS A 260 -8.44 -6.50 -26.30
C LYS A 260 -8.98 -7.82 -26.82
N HIS A 261 -9.35 -8.76 -25.94
CA HIS A 261 -9.76 -10.11 -26.30
C HIS A 261 -11.29 -10.32 -26.20
N ASN A 262 -12.07 -9.23 -26.01
CA ASN A 262 -13.51 -9.25 -25.89
C ASN A 262 -14.02 -10.16 -24.75
N LEU A 263 -13.27 -10.24 -23.65
CA LEU A 263 -13.76 -10.79 -22.41
C LEU A 263 -14.56 -9.71 -21.65
N PRO A 264 -15.65 -10.06 -20.96
CA PRO A 264 -16.37 -9.09 -20.14
C PRO A 264 -15.48 -8.63 -18.97
N ASN A 265 -15.59 -7.36 -18.57
CA ASN A 265 -14.90 -6.86 -17.39
C ASN A 265 -15.52 -7.39 -16.10
N PRO A 266 -14.74 -7.55 -15.01
CA PRO A 266 -15.27 -7.80 -13.67
C PRO A 266 -16.09 -6.60 -13.19
N ALA A 267 -16.94 -6.81 -12.18
CA ALA A 267 -17.79 -5.76 -11.61
C ALA A 267 -16.98 -4.60 -11.01
N ALA A 268 -15.83 -4.90 -10.44
CA ALA A 268 -14.95 -3.91 -9.81
C ALA A 268 -13.51 -4.43 -9.73
N ILE A 269 -12.54 -3.49 -9.62
CA ILE A 269 -11.14 -3.83 -9.45
C ILE A 269 -10.47 -3.03 -8.32
N GLY A 270 -9.44 -3.64 -7.71
CA GLY A 270 -8.60 -2.99 -6.70
C GLY A 270 -7.14 -2.89 -7.16
N ILE A 271 -6.63 -1.68 -7.29
CA ILE A 271 -5.24 -1.37 -7.63
C ILE A 271 -4.56 -0.85 -6.35
N LEU A 272 -3.99 -1.79 -5.58
CA LEU A 272 -3.50 -1.51 -4.24
C LEU A 272 -2.00 -1.26 -4.28
N CYS A 273 -1.55 -0.13 -3.75
CA CYS A 273 -0.14 0.30 -3.76
C CYS A 273 0.49 0.19 -5.17
N ALA A 274 -0.27 0.64 -6.18
CA ALA A 274 0.12 0.52 -7.59
C ALA A 274 -0.51 1.62 -8.44
N SER A 275 -0.34 1.51 -9.76
CA SER A 275 -0.83 2.49 -10.74
C SER A 275 -1.17 1.82 -12.08
N LEU A 276 -1.86 2.57 -12.94
CA LEU A 276 -2.13 2.20 -14.34
C LEU A 276 -1.02 2.65 -15.32
N GLY A 277 -0.02 3.31 -14.81
CA GLY A 277 1.15 3.78 -15.54
C GLY A 277 2.45 3.33 -14.87
N ARG A 278 3.51 4.08 -15.11
CA ARG A 278 4.77 3.85 -14.42
C ARG A 278 4.58 4.01 -12.91
N MET A 279 5.04 3.01 -12.16
CA MET A 279 4.91 3.01 -10.69
C MET A 279 5.86 4.03 -10.04
N PHE A 280 7.08 4.14 -10.56
CA PHE A 280 8.10 5.07 -10.08
C PHE A 280 8.06 6.38 -10.90
N ALA A 281 6.98 7.16 -10.76
CA ALA A 281 6.82 8.43 -11.44
C ALA A 281 6.31 9.53 -10.49
N GLY A 282 6.52 10.80 -10.88
CA GLY A 282 6.14 11.96 -10.09
C GLY A 282 7.03 12.20 -8.87
N ASP A 283 6.61 13.07 -7.97
CA ASP A 283 7.41 13.53 -6.83
C ASP A 283 7.75 12.39 -5.86
N SER A 284 6.80 11.46 -5.63
CA SER A 284 7.02 10.34 -4.71
C SER A 284 8.21 9.47 -5.10
N ALA A 285 8.49 9.30 -6.39
CA ALA A 285 9.65 8.55 -6.88
C ALA A 285 10.99 9.15 -6.44
N HIS A 286 11.02 10.44 -6.14
CA HIS A 286 12.24 11.16 -5.74
C HIS A 286 12.35 11.35 -4.22
N VAL A 287 11.22 11.57 -3.52
CA VAL A 287 11.24 11.95 -2.09
C VAL A 287 11.07 10.76 -1.15
N VAL A 288 10.38 9.70 -1.58
CA VAL A 288 10.07 8.57 -0.69
C VAL A 288 11.31 7.80 -0.28
N GLY A 289 12.26 7.55 -1.18
CA GLY A 289 13.51 6.89 -0.83
C GLY A 289 14.21 7.56 0.36
N PRO A 290 14.52 8.86 0.31
CA PRO A 290 15.06 9.61 1.46
C PRO A 290 14.17 9.55 2.71
N LEU A 291 12.85 9.66 2.58
CA LEU A 291 11.91 9.56 3.71
C LEU A 291 11.90 8.17 4.36
N MET A 292 12.32 7.14 3.63
CA MET A 292 12.48 5.77 4.11
C MET A 292 13.94 5.45 4.49
N GLY A 293 14.78 6.48 4.67
CA GLY A 293 16.19 6.31 5.07
C GLY A 293 17.08 5.68 3.99
N MET A 294 16.59 5.63 2.75
CA MET A 294 17.38 5.17 1.59
C MET A 294 18.12 6.34 0.95
N GLN A 295 19.15 6.02 0.19
CA GLN A 295 19.85 7.03 -0.61
C GLN A 295 18.90 7.60 -1.68
N ALA A 296 18.91 8.91 -1.86
CA ALA A 296 18.18 9.53 -2.98
C ALA A 296 18.64 8.92 -4.30
N PRO A 297 17.72 8.64 -5.24
CA PRO A 297 18.15 8.23 -6.56
C PRO A 297 19.08 9.30 -7.16
N PRO A 298 20.13 8.90 -7.90
CA PRO A 298 21.01 9.86 -8.53
C PRO A 298 20.20 10.79 -9.41
N ALA A 299 20.54 12.08 -9.39
CA ALA A 299 19.91 13.04 -10.28
C ALA A 299 20.01 12.54 -11.74
N PRO A 300 18.96 12.69 -12.55
CA PRO A 300 19.03 12.30 -13.96
C PRO A 300 20.23 12.98 -14.61
N HIS A 301 21.13 12.18 -15.18
CA HIS A 301 22.23 12.75 -15.95
C HIS A 301 21.68 13.45 -17.17
N PRO A 302 22.10 14.68 -17.48
CA PRO A 302 21.69 15.37 -18.70
C PRO A 302 21.96 14.48 -19.93
N GLY A 303 20.91 14.20 -20.71
CA GLY A 303 21.00 13.37 -21.92
C GLY A 303 20.90 11.85 -21.70
N VAL A 304 20.78 11.39 -20.46
CA VAL A 304 20.46 9.97 -20.18
C VAL A 304 18.97 9.87 -19.89
N ALA A 305 18.25 9.24 -20.81
CA ALA A 305 16.84 8.92 -20.58
C ALA A 305 16.73 7.95 -19.39
N PRO A 306 15.74 8.12 -18.50
CA PRO A 306 15.45 7.10 -17.48
C PRO A 306 15.18 5.75 -18.15
N PRO A 307 15.35 4.62 -17.43
CA PRO A 307 15.03 3.30 -17.98
C PRO A 307 13.69 3.32 -18.71
N SER A 308 13.66 2.81 -19.92
CA SER A 308 12.48 2.87 -20.78
C SER A 308 11.29 2.10 -20.18
N ILE A 309 11.57 1.10 -19.32
CA ILE A 309 10.56 0.28 -18.68
C ILE A 309 10.98 -0.14 -17.28
N GLU A 310 10.00 -0.25 -16.39
CA GLU A 310 10.16 -0.78 -15.02
C GLU A 310 10.07 -2.29 -15.01
N PHE A 311 10.56 -2.94 -13.94
CA PHE A 311 10.53 -4.41 -13.78
C PHE A 311 11.11 -5.17 -15.01
N PRO A 312 12.37 -4.92 -15.40
CA PRO A 312 12.94 -5.46 -16.64
C PRO A 312 13.00 -6.98 -16.67
N ALA A 313 13.02 -7.63 -15.51
CA ALA A 313 12.96 -9.10 -15.43
C ALA A 313 11.68 -9.66 -16.04
N TYR A 314 10.56 -8.93 -16.00
CA TYR A 314 9.28 -9.36 -16.59
C TYR A 314 8.87 -8.49 -17.78
N LEU A 315 8.90 -7.16 -17.66
CA LEU A 315 8.46 -6.23 -18.71
C LEU A 315 9.56 -5.91 -19.74
N GLY A 316 10.79 -6.41 -19.52
CA GLY A 316 11.91 -6.13 -20.44
C GLY A 316 11.60 -6.58 -21.87
N GLY A 317 11.68 -5.62 -22.80
CA GLY A 317 11.34 -5.81 -24.22
C GLY A 317 9.91 -5.41 -24.61
N ALA A 318 9.02 -5.13 -23.64
CA ALA A 318 7.70 -4.57 -23.91
C ALA A 318 7.79 -3.09 -24.31
N ASP A 319 6.86 -2.61 -25.11
CA ASP A 319 6.76 -1.20 -25.46
C ASP A 319 6.13 -0.41 -24.29
N PRO A 320 6.81 0.58 -23.73
CA PRO A 320 6.29 1.41 -22.66
C PRO A 320 5.10 2.29 -23.08
N ASN A 321 4.80 2.39 -24.38
CA ASN A 321 3.63 3.09 -24.89
C ASN A 321 2.43 2.16 -25.13
N ASP A 322 2.63 0.84 -25.03
CA ASP A 322 1.54 -0.13 -25.21
C ASP A 322 0.54 -0.01 -24.04
N PRO A 323 -0.76 0.30 -24.30
CA PRO A 323 -1.80 0.32 -23.28
C PRO A 323 -2.02 -1.02 -22.56
N LEU A 324 -1.54 -2.12 -23.10
CA LEU A 324 -1.58 -3.42 -22.42
C LEU A 324 -0.51 -3.53 -21.32
N VAL A 325 0.53 -2.69 -21.37
CA VAL A 325 1.57 -2.56 -20.32
C VAL A 325 1.20 -1.46 -19.34
N TYR A 326 0.87 -0.28 -19.86
CA TYR A 326 0.46 0.88 -19.10
C TYR A 326 -0.89 1.42 -19.62
N PRO A 327 -2.02 0.96 -19.06
CA PRO A 327 -3.36 1.34 -19.52
C PRO A 327 -3.62 2.84 -19.56
N ILE A 328 -2.90 3.62 -18.75
CA ILE A 328 -2.98 5.09 -18.72
C ILE A 328 -2.68 5.75 -20.08
N ASN A 329 -1.99 5.04 -20.98
CA ASN A 329 -1.64 5.55 -22.30
C ASN A 329 -2.83 5.60 -23.28
N SER A 330 -4.01 5.07 -22.88
CA SER A 330 -5.20 5.06 -23.74
C SER A 330 -6.45 5.55 -22.99
N PRO A 331 -6.85 6.82 -23.15
CA PRO A 331 -8.08 7.35 -22.54
C PRO A 331 -9.33 6.55 -22.96
N ASP A 332 -9.41 6.08 -24.22
CA ASP A 332 -10.53 5.28 -24.72
C ASP A 332 -10.63 3.91 -24.02
N LEU A 333 -9.48 3.34 -23.63
CA LEU A 333 -9.43 2.13 -22.83
C LEU A 333 -9.85 2.43 -21.40
N LEU A 334 -9.33 3.50 -20.79
CA LEU A 334 -9.67 3.90 -19.42
C LEU A 334 -11.18 4.15 -19.25
N ALA A 335 -11.85 4.69 -20.26
CA ALA A 335 -13.30 4.92 -20.24
C ALA A 335 -14.13 3.63 -20.09
N LYS A 336 -13.53 2.46 -20.34
CA LYS A 336 -14.17 1.14 -20.23
C LYS A 336 -13.84 0.42 -18.93
N PHE A 337 -12.96 1.00 -18.10
CA PHE A 337 -12.57 0.37 -16.84
C PHE A 337 -13.78 0.27 -15.90
N PRO A 338 -13.90 -0.85 -15.17
CA PRO A 338 -14.90 -0.98 -14.13
C PRO A 338 -14.59 -0.05 -12.95
N PRO A 339 -15.52 0.16 -12.00
CA PRO A 339 -15.23 0.84 -10.76
C PRO A 339 -13.92 0.38 -10.15
N THR A 340 -13.03 1.32 -9.86
CA THR A 340 -11.64 1.06 -9.47
C THR A 340 -11.31 1.68 -8.12
N LEU A 341 -10.83 0.85 -7.18
CA LEU A 341 -10.29 1.30 -5.90
C LEU A 341 -8.77 1.44 -5.99
N PHE A 342 -8.24 2.57 -5.56
CA PHE A 342 -6.83 2.75 -5.25
C PHE A 342 -6.62 2.86 -3.74
N ILE A 343 -5.63 2.15 -3.24
CA ILE A 343 -5.09 2.30 -1.88
C ILE A 343 -3.60 2.59 -2.01
N THR A 344 -3.13 3.61 -1.30
CA THR A 344 -1.70 3.95 -1.22
C THR A 344 -1.39 4.69 0.08
N SER A 345 -0.17 5.13 0.24
CA SER A 345 0.29 5.88 1.41
C SER A 345 1.29 6.97 1.01
N THR A 346 1.46 7.99 1.85
CA THR A 346 2.31 9.13 1.50
C THR A 346 3.81 8.81 1.47
N ARG A 347 4.23 7.67 2.04
CA ARG A 347 5.58 7.11 1.90
C ARG A 347 5.63 5.89 0.97
N GLY A 348 4.58 5.68 0.17
CA GLY A 348 4.60 4.76 -0.96
C GLY A 348 5.25 5.40 -2.18
N PHE A 349 6.22 4.75 -2.79
CA PHE A 349 6.90 5.28 -3.99
C PHE A 349 5.95 5.43 -5.18
N GLU A 350 4.85 4.71 -5.18
CA GLU A 350 3.78 4.74 -6.18
C GLU A 350 2.76 5.87 -5.96
N TYR A 351 2.83 6.62 -4.87
CA TYR A 351 1.80 7.57 -4.45
C TYR A 351 1.40 8.55 -5.56
N SER A 352 2.37 9.26 -6.16
CA SER A 352 2.09 10.21 -7.25
C SER A 352 1.43 9.53 -8.45
N SER A 353 1.86 8.31 -8.78
CA SER A 353 1.32 7.54 -9.91
C SER A 353 -0.09 7.00 -9.63
N ALA A 354 -0.39 6.63 -8.38
CA ALA A 354 -1.74 6.24 -7.97
C ALA A 354 -2.72 7.42 -8.08
N VAL A 355 -2.31 8.60 -7.59
CA VAL A 355 -3.09 9.85 -7.74
C VAL A 355 -3.36 10.16 -9.22
N ASN A 356 -2.31 10.10 -10.06
CA ASN A 356 -2.44 10.36 -11.49
C ASN A 356 -3.36 9.34 -12.17
N SER A 357 -3.27 8.07 -11.82
CA SER A 357 -4.11 7.00 -12.38
C SER A 357 -5.59 7.16 -12.00
N CYS A 358 -5.87 7.48 -10.73
CA CYS A 358 -7.23 7.77 -10.26
C CYS A 358 -7.83 8.97 -11.01
N ASN A 359 -7.06 10.06 -11.14
CA ASN A 359 -7.49 11.24 -11.89
C ASN A 359 -7.73 10.92 -13.37
N ALA A 360 -6.87 10.12 -14.00
CA ALA A 360 -7.01 9.74 -15.42
C ALA A 360 -8.28 8.92 -15.66
N LEU A 361 -8.61 7.96 -14.79
CA LEU A 361 -9.87 7.22 -14.86
C LEU A 361 -11.08 8.14 -14.73
N ASN A 362 -11.10 9.01 -13.71
CA ASN A 362 -12.20 9.95 -13.52
C ASN A 362 -12.35 10.93 -14.69
N HIS A 363 -11.25 11.41 -15.29
CA HIS A 363 -11.29 12.24 -16.50
C HIS A 363 -11.82 11.46 -17.72
N ALA A 364 -11.55 10.16 -17.81
CA ALA A 364 -12.08 9.30 -18.86
C ALA A 364 -13.57 8.94 -18.65
N GLY A 365 -14.16 9.30 -17.52
CA GLY A 365 -15.56 9.02 -17.17
C GLY A 365 -15.79 7.70 -16.45
N ALA A 366 -14.73 6.96 -16.13
CA ALA A 366 -14.79 5.79 -15.26
C ALA A 366 -14.87 6.21 -13.77
N VAL A 367 -15.40 5.33 -12.93
CA VAL A 367 -15.49 5.58 -11.48
C VAL A 367 -14.19 5.12 -10.81
N ALA A 368 -13.50 6.03 -10.12
CA ALA A 368 -12.31 5.69 -9.35
C ALA A 368 -12.31 6.36 -7.97
N GLU A 369 -11.98 5.59 -6.95
CA GLU A 369 -11.83 6.01 -5.55
C GLU A 369 -10.37 5.87 -5.12
N LEU A 370 -9.84 6.83 -4.37
CA LEU A 370 -8.48 6.80 -3.84
C LEU A 370 -8.50 7.00 -2.33
N HIS A 371 -7.91 6.06 -1.60
CA HIS A 371 -7.67 6.14 -0.17
C HIS A 371 -6.18 6.19 0.13
N VAL A 372 -5.77 7.16 0.96
CA VAL A 372 -4.36 7.43 1.26
C VAL A 372 -4.15 7.46 2.77
N TRP A 373 -3.19 6.67 3.27
CA TRP A 373 -2.75 6.71 4.66
C TRP A 373 -1.44 7.50 4.77
N ASP A 374 -1.39 8.40 5.74
CA ASP A 374 -0.23 9.26 5.93
C ASP A 374 0.91 8.54 6.66
N GLY A 375 2.13 8.83 6.24
CA GLY A 375 3.35 8.43 6.95
C GLY A 375 3.74 6.95 6.85
N LEU A 376 2.95 6.10 6.19
CA LEU A 376 3.17 4.66 6.05
C LEU A 376 3.89 4.32 4.73
N PRO A 377 4.62 3.18 4.66
CA PRO A 377 5.36 2.78 3.48
C PRO A 377 4.48 2.05 2.45
N HIS A 378 5.07 1.74 1.29
CA HIS A 378 4.52 0.83 0.30
C HIS A 378 4.04 -0.49 0.93
N ALA A 379 2.86 -0.96 0.53
CA ALA A 379 2.26 -2.20 1.02
C ALA A 379 2.08 -2.27 2.57
N PHE A 380 1.90 -1.13 3.24
CA PHE A 380 1.75 -1.04 4.70
C PHE A 380 0.70 -2.01 5.26
N TRP A 381 -0.36 -2.26 4.53
CA TRP A 381 -1.48 -3.11 4.93
C TRP A 381 -1.16 -4.61 4.98
N TYR A 382 0.09 -4.99 4.65
CA TYR A 382 0.60 -6.34 4.88
C TYR A 382 0.80 -6.63 6.38
N ASP A 383 1.09 -5.62 7.19
CA ASP A 383 1.16 -5.78 8.64
C ASP A 383 -0.23 -5.68 9.28
N SER A 384 -0.82 -6.82 9.58
CA SER A 384 -2.17 -6.92 10.17
C SER A 384 -2.27 -6.42 11.61
N ASP A 385 -1.15 -6.12 12.28
CA ASP A 385 -1.13 -5.57 13.63
C ASP A 385 -1.43 -4.08 13.65
N LEU A 386 -1.26 -3.39 12.51
CA LEU A 386 -1.55 -1.97 12.41
C LEU A 386 -3.07 -1.69 12.36
N PRO A 387 -3.56 -0.73 13.14
CA PRO A 387 -4.94 -0.23 12.99
C PRO A 387 -5.25 0.22 11.57
N GLU A 388 -4.30 0.95 10.94
CA GLU A 388 -4.41 1.45 9.58
C GLU A 388 -4.56 0.32 8.53
N SER A 389 -3.92 -0.82 8.76
CA SER A 389 -4.08 -1.99 7.89
C SER A 389 -5.49 -2.58 8.00
N ARG A 390 -6.03 -2.65 9.21
CA ARG A 390 -7.40 -3.12 9.42
C ARG A 390 -8.43 -2.19 8.79
N GLU A 391 -8.21 -0.87 8.89
CA GLU A 391 -9.02 0.12 8.17
C GLU A 391 -8.95 -0.08 6.65
N ALA A 392 -7.75 -0.37 6.11
CA ALA A 392 -7.58 -0.66 4.68
C ALA A 392 -8.35 -1.92 4.26
N TYR A 393 -8.32 -2.99 5.06
CA TYR A 393 -9.14 -4.19 4.78
C TYR A 393 -10.63 -3.86 4.74
N GLU A 394 -11.11 -3.06 5.68
CA GLU A 394 -12.53 -2.63 5.69
C GLU A 394 -12.88 -1.74 4.48
N VAL A 395 -11.96 -0.90 4.00
CA VAL A 395 -12.17 -0.10 2.79
C VAL A 395 -12.29 -1.02 1.58
N ILE A 396 -11.37 -2.00 1.42
CA ILE A 396 -11.42 -2.99 0.34
C ILE A 396 -12.75 -3.74 0.37
N ALA A 397 -13.10 -4.24 1.53
CA ALA A 397 -14.30 -4.98 1.79
C ALA A 397 -15.57 -4.20 1.39
N ARG A 398 -15.74 -2.98 1.93
CA ARG A 398 -16.88 -2.10 1.60
C ARG A 398 -16.94 -1.72 0.12
N PHE A 399 -15.77 -1.56 -0.52
CA PHE A 399 -15.74 -1.25 -1.94
C PHE A 399 -16.29 -2.41 -2.78
N PHE A 400 -15.79 -3.62 -2.59
CA PHE A 400 -16.30 -4.77 -3.33
C PHE A 400 -17.75 -5.09 -2.98
N ASP A 401 -18.16 -4.94 -1.72
CA ASP A 401 -19.58 -5.12 -1.33
C ASP A 401 -20.54 -4.17 -2.06
N ARG A 402 -20.10 -2.96 -2.34
CA ARG A 402 -20.87 -1.95 -3.09
C ARG A 402 -21.06 -2.30 -4.55
N TYR A 403 -20.06 -2.87 -5.21
CA TYR A 403 -20.04 -3.05 -6.66
C TYR A 403 -20.27 -4.49 -7.11
N LEU A 404 -20.12 -5.47 -6.25
CA LEU A 404 -20.55 -6.84 -6.56
C LEU A 404 -22.06 -6.94 -6.36
N HIS A 405 -22.79 -7.09 -7.45
CA HIS A 405 -24.25 -7.15 -7.41
C HIS A 405 -24.76 -8.42 -6.72
N GLN A 406 -25.99 -8.34 -6.19
CA GLN A 406 -26.74 -9.49 -5.69
C GLN A 406 -27.58 -10.10 -6.82
#